data_9e25e62bbbe3dc07388b2034ffeda88d
#
_entry.id   9e25e62bbbe3dc07388b2034ffeda88d
#
_cell.length_a   1.000
_cell.length_b   1.000
_cell.length_c   1.000
_cell.angle_alpha   90.00
_cell.angle_beta   90.00
_cell.angle_gamma   90.00
#
_symmetry.space_group_name_H-M   'P 1'
#
loop_
_entity.id
_entity.type
_entity.pdbx_description
1 polymer ?
#
loop_
_entity_poly.entity_id
_entity_poly.type
_entity_poly.pdbx_seq_one_letter_code
_entity_poly.pdbx_strand_id
1 'polypeptide(L)'
;MSVWSLTITMERVDTSPQKLSPMPSMLLRSLLTLQRSDESAAESETLLKEYSIPAPTAKHLSRYQQSFGGFVSDVPLAMLYCIAQRAHLSQMLDDSFPWPAPGLVHVSNKIERHQVISAQAPFQLVSRVKVPKRGPDVSPRRLRPQFVVEFWQNNEKVATCSSVYQVMSGQNTGTTKKSMPPIKTFEPEAGWENLSHWQLGSGMGRRYARISGDFNPIHLHPLVSRWFGFEKPIIHGMYMMARAQAELEQRQQKPVTYIDVTFKRPVILPARVQLWASKQDDKTKYEVRSADHSSLKLEGSVRFD
;
A
#
# COMPACT_ATOMS: atom_id res chain seq x y z
N MET A 1 -28.94 -11.04 29.72
CA MET A 1 -28.94 -10.60 28.31
C MET A 1 -27.64 -11.10 27.70
N SER A 2 -27.75 -12.09 26.84
CA SER A 2 -26.65 -12.95 26.40
C SER A 2 -25.86 -12.25 25.29
N VAL A 3 -24.56 -12.07 25.54
CA VAL A 3 -23.58 -11.59 24.56
C VAL A 3 -23.16 -12.80 23.72
N TRP A 4 -23.54 -12.83 22.45
CA TRP A 4 -23.12 -13.86 21.49
C TRP A 4 -21.66 -13.62 21.13
N SER A 5 -20.76 -14.41 21.71
CA SER A 5 -19.38 -14.56 21.25
C SER A 5 -19.40 -15.49 20.03
N LEU A 6 -19.33 -14.93 18.83
CA LEU A 6 -19.09 -15.69 17.60
C LEU A 6 -17.61 -16.09 17.56
N THR A 7 -17.32 -17.26 18.11
CA THR A 7 -16.04 -17.95 17.87
C THR A 7 -16.12 -18.50 16.44
N ILE A 8 -15.54 -17.80 15.47
CA ILE A 8 -15.36 -18.32 14.12
C ILE A 8 -14.26 -19.37 14.20
N THR A 9 -14.68 -20.64 14.27
CA THR A 9 -13.79 -21.78 14.10
C THR A 9 -13.30 -21.77 12.66
N MET A 10 -12.02 -21.45 12.46
CA MET A 10 -11.38 -21.51 11.15
C MET A 10 -11.22 -22.95 10.72
N GLU A 11 -11.96 -23.41 9.73
CA GLU A 11 -11.55 -24.55 8.93
C GLU A 11 -10.23 -24.18 8.24
N ARG A 12 -9.13 -24.80 8.69
CA ARG A 12 -7.86 -24.80 7.95
C ARG A 12 -8.10 -25.58 6.68
N VAL A 13 -8.15 -24.88 5.55
CA VAL A 13 -7.96 -25.52 4.26
C VAL A 13 -6.52 -26.01 4.23
N ASP A 14 -6.33 -27.32 4.18
CA ASP A 14 -5.03 -27.99 4.16
C ASP A 14 -4.33 -27.75 2.80
N THR A 15 -3.82 -26.53 2.63
CA THR A 15 -2.98 -26.18 1.48
C THR A 15 -1.56 -25.97 1.98
N SER A 16 -0.64 -26.81 1.54
CA SER A 16 0.79 -26.61 1.81
C SER A 16 1.19 -25.17 1.39
N PRO A 17 1.94 -24.43 2.25
CA PRO A 17 2.30 -23.04 1.95
C PRO A 17 3.02 -22.93 0.60
N GLN A 18 2.51 -22.08 -0.28
CA GLN A 18 3.07 -21.88 -1.61
C GLN A 18 4.32 -20.98 -1.56
N LYS A 19 5.24 -21.19 -2.49
CA LYS A 19 6.38 -20.29 -2.66
C LYS A 19 5.95 -19.11 -3.54
N LEU A 20 6.13 -17.89 -3.06
CA LEU A 20 5.87 -16.69 -3.86
C LEU A 20 6.85 -16.59 -5.04
N SER A 21 6.30 -16.44 -6.24
CA SER A 21 7.08 -16.21 -7.43
C SER A 21 7.85 -14.88 -7.37
N PRO A 22 8.97 -14.75 -8.10
CA PRO A 22 9.68 -13.48 -8.20
C PRO A 22 8.81 -12.38 -8.83
N MET A 23 8.92 -11.15 -8.33
CA MET A 23 8.13 -9.99 -8.81
C MET A 23 8.21 -9.78 -10.33
N PRO A 24 9.38 -9.84 -11.00
CA PRO A 24 9.44 -9.59 -12.45
C PRO A 24 8.58 -10.54 -13.26
N SER A 25 8.57 -11.83 -12.92
CA SER A 25 7.73 -12.83 -13.60
C SER A 25 6.25 -12.59 -13.38
N MET A 26 5.86 -12.20 -12.16
CA MET A 26 4.46 -11.87 -11.84
C MET A 26 3.99 -10.60 -12.56
N LEU A 27 4.84 -9.58 -12.65
CA LEU A 27 4.52 -8.34 -13.39
C LEU A 27 4.33 -8.63 -14.90
N LEU A 28 5.18 -9.49 -15.49
CA LEU A 28 4.97 -9.88 -16.87
C LEU A 28 3.64 -10.64 -17.06
N ARG A 29 3.36 -11.59 -16.17
CA ARG A 29 2.08 -12.33 -16.19
C ARG A 29 0.86 -11.44 -15.97
N SER A 30 1.00 -10.32 -15.23
CA SER A 30 -0.11 -9.41 -15.00
C SER A 30 -0.67 -8.80 -16.30
N LEU A 31 0.16 -8.70 -17.36
CA LEU A 31 -0.31 -8.25 -18.67
C LEU A 31 -1.31 -9.22 -19.31
N LEU A 32 -1.22 -10.51 -19.01
CA LEU A 32 -2.18 -11.51 -19.49
C LEU A 32 -3.58 -11.31 -18.88
N THR A 33 -3.67 -10.67 -17.73
CA THR A 33 -4.95 -10.38 -17.08
C THR A 33 -5.73 -9.23 -17.76
N LEU A 34 -5.11 -8.49 -18.69
CA LEU A 34 -5.77 -7.40 -19.43
C LEU A 34 -6.96 -7.87 -20.28
N GLN A 35 -7.02 -9.16 -20.60
CA GLN A 35 -8.14 -9.77 -21.33
C GLN A 35 -9.33 -10.11 -20.45
N ARG A 36 -9.22 -9.97 -19.11
CA ARG A 36 -10.33 -10.26 -18.20
C ARG A 36 -11.43 -9.24 -18.41
N SER A 37 -12.64 -9.76 -18.69
CA SER A 37 -13.84 -8.93 -18.76
C SER A 37 -14.48 -8.83 -17.39
N ASP A 38 -15.04 -7.67 -17.12
CA ASP A 38 -15.70 -7.31 -15.84
C ASP A 38 -16.91 -8.20 -15.45
N GLU A 39 -17.29 -9.18 -16.27
CA GLU A 39 -18.58 -9.88 -16.17
C GLU A 39 -18.63 -11.02 -15.15
N SER A 40 -17.49 -11.48 -14.64
CA SER A 40 -17.43 -12.75 -13.87
C SER A 40 -17.66 -12.63 -12.37
N ALA A 41 -17.77 -11.44 -11.79
CA ALA A 41 -17.91 -11.27 -10.33
C ALA A 41 -19.38 -11.20 -9.87
N ALA A 42 -20.12 -12.31 -10.02
CA ALA A 42 -21.51 -12.39 -9.56
C ALA A 42 -21.65 -12.51 -8.03
N GLU A 43 -20.63 -13.02 -7.32
CA GLU A 43 -20.66 -13.27 -5.89
C GLU A 43 -19.49 -12.61 -5.15
N SER A 44 -19.75 -12.25 -3.86
CA SER A 44 -18.67 -11.81 -2.95
C SER A 44 -17.87 -13.03 -2.53
N GLU A 45 -16.70 -13.19 -3.11
CA GLU A 45 -15.81 -14.31 -2.84
C GLU A 45 -14.64 -13.88 -1.98
N THR A 46 -14.19 -14.77 -1.09
CA THR A 46 -12.96 -14.59 -0.32
C THR A 46 -11.92 -15.58 -0.81
N LEU A 47 -10.91 -15.09 -1.50
CA LEU A 47 -9.78 -15.89 -1.95
C LEU A 47 -8.74 -16.00 -0.81
N LEU A 48 -8.42 -17.22 -0.40
CA LEU A 48 -7.44 -17.51 0.64
C LEU A 48 -6.21 -18.18 0.02
N LYS A 49 -5.02 -17.70 0.35
CA LYS A 49 -3.74 -18.33 0.00
C LYS A 49 -2.74 -18.22 1.14
N GLU A 50 -1.93 -19.26 1.29
CA GLU A 50 -0.84 -19.29 2.26
C GLU A 50 0.52 -19.33 1.56
N TYR A 51 1.49 -18.61 2.12
CA TYR A 51 2.84 -18.54 1.54
C TYR A 51 3.90 -18.67 2.64
N SER A 52 5.04 -19.29 2.28
CA SER A 52 6.24 -19.27 3.09
C SER A 52 7.28 -18.37 2.45
N ILE A 53 7.87 -17.45 3.23
CA ILE A 53 8.85 -16.48 2.77
C ILE A 53 10.04 -16.48 3.74
N PRO A 54 11.29 -16.55 3.21
CA PRO A 54 12.46 -16.43 4.06
C PRO A 54 12.52 -15.06 4.74
N ALA A 55 13.23 -14.98 5.86
CA ALA A 55 13.54 -13.72 6.50
C ALA A 55 14.18 -12.73 5.49
N PRO A 56 13.94 -11.43 5.63
CA PRO A 56 14.64 -10.43 4.83
C PRO A 56 16.15 -10.54 5.07
N THR A 57 16.95 -10.51 4.01
CA THR A 57 18.41 -10.51 4.21
C THR A 57 18.84 -9.24 4.93
N ALA A 58 19.86 -9.33 5.79
CA ALA A 58 20.44 -8.17 6.48
C ALA A 58 20.81 -7.05 5.51
N LYS A 59 21.34 -7.41 4.34
CA LYS A 59 21.67 -6.45 3.26
C LYS A 59 20.43 -5.72 2.73
N HIS A 60 19.30 -6.43 2.52
CA HIS A 60 18.06 -5.81 2.03
C HIS A 60 17.47 -4.89 3.09
N LEU A 61 17.39 -5.35 4.34
CA LEU A 61 16.89 -4.56 5.46
C LEU A 61 17.71 -3.28 5.66
N SER A 62 19.04 -3.38 5.71
CA SER A 62 19.92 -2.22 5.84
C SER A 62 19.76 -1.22 4.68
N ARG A 63 19.68 -1.71 3.43
CA ARG A 63 19.43 -0.83 2.27
C ARG A 63 18.08 -0.14 2.34
N TYR A 64 17.03 -0.84 2.81
CA TYR A 64 15.73 -0.24 3.00
C TYR A 64 15.79 0.87 4.05
N GLN A 65 16.32 0.59 5.22
CA GLN A 65 16.47 1.57 6.31
C GLN A 65 17.27 2.80 5.87
N GLN A 66 18.44 2.61 5.24
CA GLN A 66 19.30 3.71 4.77
C GLN A 66 18.61 4.59 3.70
N SER A 67 17.71 4.02 2.89
CA SER A 67 16.99 4.78 1.85
C SER A 67 16.05 5.84 2.40
N PHE A 68 15.74 5.78 3.69
CA PHE A 68 14.85 6.73 4.39
C PHE A 68 15.55 7.47 5.53
N GLY A 69 16.86 7.35 5.66
CA GLY A 69 17.61 7.99 6.73
C GLY A 69 17.61 7.22 8.06
N GLY A 70 17.07 5.99 8.06
CA GLY A 70 16.98 5.11 9.22
C GLY A 70 15.57 5.07 9.83
N PHE A 71 15.39 4.06 10.67
CA PHE A 71 14.19 3.83 11.49
C PHE A 71 14.64 3.46 12.91
N VAL A 72 13.78 3.68 13.89
CA VAL A 72 13.97 3.13 15.24
C VAL A 72 13.58 1.65 15.27
N SER A 73 12.60 1.27 14.48
CA SER A 73 12.18 -0.13 14.30
C SER A 73 13.27 -0.96 13.62
N ASP A 74 13.58 -2.14 14.17
CA ASP A 74 14.46 -3.13 13.51
C ASP A 74 13.89 -3.57 12.16
N VAL A 75 12.60 -3.89 12.13
CA VAL A 75 11.84 -4.18 10.89
C VAL A 75 10.75 -3.14 10.73
N PRO A 76 10.93 -2.12 9.87
CA PRO A 76 9.92 -1.08 9.66
C PRO A 76 8.62 -1.66 9.12
N LEU A 77 7.47 -1.20 9.64
CA LEU A 77 6.16 -1.69 9.19
C LEU A 77 5.95 -1.48 7.70
N ALA A 78 6.37 -0.31 7.17
CA ALA A 78 6.27 -0.04 5.75
C ALA A 78 7.07 -1.03 4.87
N MET A 79 8.10 -1.70 5.40
CA MET A 79 8.82 -2.76 4.70
C MET A 79 7.97 -4.03 4.55
N LEU A 80 7.08 -4.34 5.50
CA LEU A 80 6.18 -5.49 5.38
C LEU A 80 5.27 -5.38 4.16
N TYR A 81 4.91 -4.16 3.76
CA TYR A 81 4.16 -3.97 2.51
C TYR A 81 4.94 -4.47 1.28
N CYS A 82 6.27 -4.35 1.25
CA CYS A 82 7.06 -4.88 0.14
C CYS A 82 6.91 -6.39 -0.02
N ILE A 83 6.59 -7.08 1.07
CA ILE A 83 6.28 -8.52 1.09
C ILE A 83 4.80 -8.73 0.72
N ALA A 84 3.88 -8.00 1.39
CA ALA A 84 2.44 -8.11 1.18
C ALA A 84 2.04 -7.87 -0.29
N GLN A 85 2.61 -6.88 -0.97
CA GLN A 85 2.30 -6.59 -2.38
C GLN A 85 2.59 -7.77 -3.31
N ARG A 86 3.57 -8.64 -2.97
CA ARG A 86 3.85 -9.85 -3.74
C ARG A 86 2.70 -10.88 -3.61
N ALA A 87 2.17 -11.02 -2.38
CA ALA A 87 1.00 -11.87 -2.14
C ALA A 87 -0.25 -11.28 -2.84
N HIS A 88 -0.44 -9.96 -2.78
CA HIS A 88 -1.53 -9.30 -3.52
C HIS A 88 -1.44 -9.56 -5.02
N LEU A 89 -0.26 -9.36 -5.62
CA LEU A 89 -0.08 -9.61 -7.05
C LEU A 89 -0.29 -11.08 -7.41
N SER A 90 0.18 -12.02 -6.56
CA SER A 90 -0.08 -13.45 -6.75
C SER A 90 -1.57 -13.79 -6.75
N GLN A 91 -2.37 -13.14 -5.89
CA GLN A 91 -3.81 -13.30 -5.85
C GLN A 91 -4.52 -12.60 -7.03
N MET A 92 -4.03 -11.42 -7.46
CA MET A 92 -4.53 -10.74 -8.66
C MET A 92 -4.27 -11.55 -9.94
N LEU A 93 -3.28 -12.46 -9.94
CA LEU A 93 -3.00 -13.36 -11.05
C LEU A 93 -3.82 -14.64 -11.03
N ASP A 94 -4.54 -14.91 -9.95
CA ASP A 94 -5.44 -16.06 -9.85
C ASP A 94 -6.60 -15.92 -10.84
N ASP A 95 -7.02 -17.04 -11.45
CA ASP A 95 -8.08 -17.02 -12.46
C ASP A 95 -9.45 -16.65 -11.88
N SER A 96 -9.64 -16.88 -10.58
CA SER A 96 -10.85 -16.46 -9.87
C SER A 96 -10.86 -14.96 -9.52
N PHE A 97 -9.75 -14.23 -9.69
CA PHE A 97 -9.75 -12.78 -9.49
C PHE A 97 -10.26 -12.06 -10.75
N PRO A 98 -11.38 -11.31 -10.68
CA PRO A 98 -12.14 -10.93 -11.87
C PRO A 98 -11.55 -9.76 -12.66
N TRP A 99 -10.69 -8.92 -12.07
CA TRP A 99 -10.22 -7.69 -12.72
C TRP A 99 -8.78 -7.78 -13.21
N PRO A 100 -8.43 -7.01 -14.25
CA PRO A 100 -7.03 -6.85 -14.67
C PRO A 100 -6.18 -6.28 -13.54
N ALA A 101 -5.06 -6.93 -13.23
CA ALA A 101 -4.14 -6.43 -12.19
C ALA A 101 -3.60 -5.01 -12.50
N PRO A 102 -3.22 -4.67 -13.77
CA PRO A 102 -2.82 -3.30 -14.11
C PRO A 102 -3.93 -2.25 -14.00
N GLY A 103 -5.20 -2.67 -13.93
CA GLY A 103 -6.37 -1.81 -13.77
C GLY A 103 -6.70 -1.45 -12.32
N LEU A 104 -5.87 -1.83 -11.36
CA LEU A 104 -6.09 -1.58 -9.94
C LEU A 104 -5.22 -0.44 -9.42
N VAL A 105 -5.83 0.51 -8.72
CA VAL A 105 -5.14 1.61 -8.06
C VAL A 105 -5.19 1.41 -6.55
N HIS A 106 -4.03 1.43 -5.91
CA HIS A 106 -3.91 1.34 -4.45
C HIS A 106 -4.42 2.64 -3.81
N VAL A 107 -5.48 2.57 -3.00
CA VAL A 107 -6.14 3.76 -2.43
C VAL A 107 -5.91 3.92 -0.93
N SER A 108 -5.68 2.82 -0.21
CA SER A 108 -5.30 2.89 1.21
C SER A 108 -4.53 1.67 1.66
N ASN A 109 -3.74 1.87 2.71
CA ASN A 109 -3.01 0.80 3.38
C ASN A 109 -3.07 1.00 4.89
N LYS A 110 -3.06 -0.10 5.64
CA LYS A 110 -2.93 -0.13 7.09
C LYS A 110 -2.02 -1.28 7.49
N ILE A 111 -1.06 -1.03 8.37
CA ILE A 111 -0.19 -2.06 8.93
C ILE A 111 -0.19 -1.93 10.45
N GLU A 112 -0.41 -3.04 11.12
CA GLU A 112 -0.48 -3.11 12.57
C GLU A 112 0.43 -4.24 13.07
N ARG A 113 1.31 -3.90 14.01
CA ARG A 113 2.17 -4.85 14.72
C ARG A 113 1.40 -5.41 15.92
N HIS A 114 1.43 -6.71 16.10
CA HIS A 114 0.82 -7.40 17.23
C HIS A 114 1.87 -7.91 18.20
N GLN A 115 3.04 -8.33 17.69
CA GLN A 115 4.17 -8.84 18.46
C GLN A 115 5.48 -8.26 17.88
N VAL A 116 6.57 -8.45 18.60
CA VAL A 116 7.91 -8.09 18.10
C VAL A 116 8.22 -8.90 16.83
N ILE A 117 8.69 -8.20 15.79
CA ILE A 117 9.02 -8.82 14.51
C ILE A 117 10.49 -9.15 14.46
N SER A 118 10.84 -10.45 14.36
CA SER A 118 12.21 -10.88 14.20
C SER A 118 12.72 -10.66 12.78
N ALA A 119 13.86 -10.00 12.65
CA ALA A 119 14.53 -9.83 11.36
C ALA A 119 15.17 -11.13 10.83
N GLN A 120 15.35 -12.14 11.68
CA GLN A 120 16.02 -13.41 11.35
C GLN A 120 15.05 -14.57 11.12
N ALA A 121 13.81 -14.47 11.59
CA ALA A 121 12.82 -15.53 11.43
C ALA A 121 12.11 -15.43 10.06
N PRO A 122 11.82 -16.56 9.41
CA PRO A 122 11.01 -16.58 8.20
C PRO A 122 9.57 -16.16 8.52
N PHE A 123 8.85 -15.70 7.50
CA PHE A 123 7.43 -15.41 7.60
C PHE A 123 6.59 -16.53 6.98
N GLN A 124 5.51 -16.87 7.65
CA GLN A 124 4.35 -17.50 7.03
C GLN A 124 3.29 -16.43 6.83
N LEU A 125 2.72 -16.35 5.64
CA LEU A 125 1.69 -15.38 5.29
C LEU A 125 0.38 -16.09 5.07
N VAL A 126 -0.67 -15.54 5.67
CA VAL A 126 -2.06 -15.90 5.33
C VAL A 126 -2.67 -14.71 4.63
N SER A 127 -2.92 -14.84 3.33
CA SER A 127 -3.40 -13.74 2.48
C SER A 127 -4.84 -14.01 2.04
N ARG A 128 -5.71 -13.03 2.31
CA ARG A 128 -7.13 -13.06 1.95
C ARG A 128 -7.48 -11.88 1.07
N VAL A 129 -8.27 -12.14 0.03
CA VAL A 129 -8.87 -11.08 -0.80
C VAL A 129 -10.37 -11.17 -0.70
N LYS A 130 -10.99 -10.10 -0.23
CA LYS A 130 -12.44 -9.93 -0.33
C LYS A 130 -12.76 -9.25 -1.64
N VAL A 131 -13.40 -9.99 -2.55
CA VAL A 131 -13.88 -9.50 -3.84
C VAL A 131 -15.29 -8.94 -3.65
N PRO A 132 -15.53 -7.63 -3.89
CA PRO A 132 -16.87 -7.06 -3.74
C PRO A 132 -17.80 -7.55 -4.85
N LYS A 133 -19.07 -7.77 -4.51
CA LYS A 133 -20.12 -8.05 -5.50
C LYS A 133 -20.29 -6.90 -6.47
N ARG A 134 -20.42 -7.23 -7.75
CA ARG A 134 -20.88 -6.31 -8.78
C ARG A 134 -22.38 -6.44 -8.96
N GLY A 135 -23.14 -5.43 -8.53
CA GLY A 135 -24.55 -5.32 -8.91
C GLY A 135 -24.69 -4.63 -10.27
N PRO A 136 -25.85 -4.78 -10.94
CA PRO A 136 -26.08 -4.18 -12.28
C PRO A 136 -25.91 -2.65 -12.28
N ASP A 137 -26.17 -1.98 -11.16
CA ASP A 137 -26.08 -0.52 -11.00
C ASP A 137 -24.80 -0.05 -10.32
N VAL A 138 -23.84 -0.96 -10.05
CA VAL A 138 -22.59 -0.59 -9.37
C VAL A 138 -21.53 -0.23 -10.40
N SER A 139 -21.19 1.05 -10.47
CA SER A 139 -20.06 1.51 -11.27
C SER A 139 -18.77 0.79 -10.85
N PRO A 140 -17.93 0.30 -11.79
CA PRO A 140 -16.63 -0.29 -11.50
C PRO A 140 -15.77 0.56 -10.56
N ARG A 141 -15.84 1.89 -10.65
CA ARG A 141 -15.15 2.82 -9.75
C ARG A 141 -15.57 2.76 -8.29
N ARG A 142 -16.67 2.09 -7.96
CA ARG A 142 -17.12 1.83 -6.59
C ARG A 142 -16.64 0.49 -6.06
N LEU A 143 -16.11 -0.38 -6.93
CA LEU A 143 -15.61 -1.68 -6.55
C LEU A 143 -14.23 -1.53 -5.91
N ARG A 144 -14.12 -1.99 -4.67
CA ARG A 144 -12.91 -1.87 -3.86
C ARG A 144 -12.53 -3.22 -3.25
N PRO A 145 -11.78 -4.05 -3.98
CA PRO A 145 -11.25 -5.29 -3.41
C PRO A 145 -10.32 -4.96 -2.23
N GLN A 146 -10.45 -5.76 -1.17
CA GLN A 146 -9.69 -5.62 0.06
C GLN A 146 -8.76 -6.81 0.20
N PHE A 147 -7.47 -6.53 0.37
CA PHE A 147 -6.43 -7.52 0.59
C PHE A 147 -5.97 -7.44 2.04
N VAL A 148 -5.95 -8.57 2.72
CA VAL A 148 -5.44 -8.68 4.08
C VAL A 148 -4.36 -9.74 4.10
N VAL A 149 -3.16 -9.38 4.55
CA VAL A 149 -2.03 -10.30 4.74
C VAL A 149 -1.67 -10.32 6.20
N GLU A 150 -1.83 -11.47 6.82
CA GLU A 150 -1.34 -11.74 8.17
C GLU A 150 0.08 -12.30 8.08
N PHE A 151 0.97 -11.76 8.89
CA PHE A 151 2.36 -12.19 9.03
C PHE A 151 2.51 -13.01 10.31
N TRP A 152 3.03 -14.21 10.16
CA TRP A 152 3.24 -15.14 11.25
C TRP A 152 4.71 -15.52 11.36
N GLN A 153 5.23 -15.58 12.57
CA GLN A 153 6.56 -16.10 12.91
C GLN A 153 6.42 -16.99 14.14
N ASN A 154 7.04 -18.17 14.13
CA ASN A 154 7.00 -19.12 15.27
C ASN A 154 5.57 -19.42 15.77
N ASN A 155 4.60 -19.55 14.86
CA ASN A 155 3.17 -19.76 15.12
C ASN A 155 2.45 -18.60 15.83
N GLU A 156 3.07 -17.41 15.94
CA GLU A 156 2.45 -16.21 16.46
C GLU A 156 2.19 -15.21 15.33
N LYS A 157 1.03 -14.56 15.37
CA LYS A 157 0.71 -13.47 14.45
C LYS A 157 1.44 -12.20 14.88
N VAL A 158 2.46 -11.82 14.13
CA VAL A 158 3.31 -10.66 14.44
C VAL A 158 2.83 -9.36 13.84
N ALA A 159 2.16 -9.40 12.68
CA ALA A 159 1.60 -8.21 12.05
C ALA A 159 0.44 -8.53 11.12
N THR A 160 -0.35 -7.49 10.79
CA THR A 160 -1.39 -7.54 9.75
C THR A 160 -1.21 -6.34 8.82
N CYS A 161 -1.21 -6.59 7.50
CA CYS A 161 -1.24 -5.56 6.46
C CYS A 161 -2.56 -5.64 5.71
N SER A 162 -3.31 -4.54 5.69
CA SER A 162 -4.58 -4.41 4.97
C SER A 162 -4.46 -3.35 3.89
N SER A 163 -4.82 -3.70 2.66
CA SER A 163 -4.75 -2.82 1.48
C SER A 163 -6.09 -2.78 0.79
N VAL A 164 -6.49 -1.60 0.35
CA VAL A 164 -7.68 -1.41 -0.49
C VAL A 164 -7.23 -0.92 -1.85
N TYR A 165 -7.71 -1.60 -2.87
CA TYR A 165 -7.52 -1.18 -4.26
C TYR A 165 -8.86 -0.71 -4.82
N GLN A 166 -8.81 0.15 -5.82
CA GLN A 166 -9.97 0.59 -6.58
C GLN A 166 -9.84 0.10 -8.01
N VAL A 167 -10.91 -0.51 -8.52
CA VAL A 167 -10.99 -0.92 -9.91
C VAL A 167 -11.15 0.32 -10.80
N MET A 168 -10.29 0.45 -11.81
CA MET A 168 -10.39 1.50 -12.82
C MET A 168 -11.08 0.91 -14.06
N SER A 169 -12.22 1.48 -14.45
CA SER A 169 -12.85 1.06 -15.71
C SER A 169 -12.04 1.59 -16.89
N GLY A 170 -11.81 0.73 -17.90
CA GLY A 170 -11.01 1.03 -19.08
C GLY A 170 -11.60 2.09 -20.04
N GLN A 171 -12.73 2.68 -19.72
CA GLN A 171 -13.37 3.74 -20.52
C GLN A 171 -13.18 5.12 -19.90
N ASN A 172 -11.95 5.59 -19.84
CA ASN A 172 -11.70 7.00 -19.58
C ASN A 172 -10.74 7.59 -20.62
N THR A 173 -11.13 7.56 -21.88
CA THR A 173 -10.57 8.43 -22.94
C THR A 173 -11.23 9.81 -22.95
N GLY A 174 -12.12 10.09 -22.03
CA GLY A 174 -12.76 11.39 -21.87
C GLY A 174 -11.99 12.26 -20.87
N THR A 175 -11.07 13.08 -21.33
CA THR A 175 -10.56 14.25 -20.60
C THR A 175 -11.67 15.25 -20.39
N THR A 176 -12.64 14.97 -19.55
CA THR A 176 -13.35 16.07 -18.90
C THR A 176 -12.34 16.72 -17.97
N LYS A 177 -11.76 17.83 -18.42
CA LYS A 177 -11.19 18.85 -17.54
C LYS A 177 -12.31 19.27 -16.58
N LYS A 178 -12.56 18.50 -15.52
CA LYS A 178 -13.30 19.04 -14.39
C LYS A 178 -12.48 20.24 -13.95
N SER A 179 -13.04 21.43 -14.08
CA SER A 179 -12.54 22.63 -13.46
C SER A 179 -12.17 22.29 -12.04
N MET A 180 -10.88 22.40 -11.71
CA MET A 180 -10.44 22.16 -10.33
C MET A 180 -11.22 23.16 -9.46
N PRO A 181 -11.83 22.68 -8.36
CA PRO A 181 -12.40 23.60 -7.40
C PRO A 181 -11.33 24.61 -6.98
N PRO A 182 -11.71 25.84 -6.66
CA PRO A 182 -10.77 26.88 -6.27
C PRO A 182 -9.84 26.36 -5.19
N ILE A 183 -8.56 26.66 -5.33
CA ILE A 183 -7.52 26.25 -4.38
C ILE A 183 -7.89 26.88 -3.04
N LYS A 184 -8.42 26.06 -2.12
CA LYS A 184 -8.51 26.48 -0.73
C LYS A 184 -7.09 26.48 -0.19
N THR A 185 -6.59 27.65 0.15
CA THR A 185 -5.34 27.78 0.92
C THR A 185 -5.48 26.92 2.17
N PHE A 186 -4.56 25.99 2.35
CA PHE A 186 -4.52 25.20 3.57
C PHE A 186 -3.99 26.11 4.68
N GLU A 187 -4.87 26.40 5.62
CA GLU A 187 -4.47 26.96 6.91
C GLU A 187 -4.43 25.79 7.89
N PRO A 188 -3.26 25.47 8.45
CA PRO A 188 -3.15 24.40 9.41
C PRO A 188 -4.00 24.72 10.64
N GLU A 189 -4.87 23.81 11.03
CA GLU A 189 -5.57 23.89 12.32
C GLU A 189 -4.56 23.88 13.47
N ALA A 190 -4.96 24.38 14.63
CA ALA A 190 -4.11 24.38 15.83
C ALA A 190 -3.57 22.97 16.13
N GLY A 191 -2.27 22.86 16.40
CA GLY A 191 -1.60 21.60 16.69
C GLY A 191 -1.00 20.87 15.49
N TRP A 192 -1.13 21.41 14.28
CA TRP A 192 -0.40 20.88 13.10
C TRP A 192 0.97 21.58 12.97
N GLU A 193 2.01 20.78 12.80
CA GLU A 193 3.39 21.24 12.61
C GLU A 193 3.93 20.77 11.27
N ASN A 194 4.65 21.65 10.54
CA ASN A 194 5.43 21.27 9.39
C ASN A 194 6.73 20.60 9.87
N LEU A 195 6.86 19.31 9.62
CA LEU A 195 8.00 18.54 10.12
C LEU A 195 9.19 18.57 9.14
N SER A 196 8.94 18.57 7.85
CA SER A 196 9.99 18.51 6.85
C SER A 196 9.52 18.84 5.43
N HIS A 197 10.50 19.17 4.59
CA HIS A 197 10.34 19.45 3.16
C HIS A 197 11.06 18.38 2.35
N TRP A 198 10.36 17.72 1.45
CA TRP A 198 10.94 16.67 0.62
C TRP A 198 11.13 17.14 -0.82
N GLN A 199 12.35 16.99 -1.32
CA GLN A 199 12.64 17.13 -2.74
C GLN A 199 12.68 15.74 -3.37
N LEU A 200 11.75 15.45 -4.25
CA LEU A 200 11.59 14.18 -4.92
C LEU A 200 12.10 14.31 -6.36
N GLY A 201 13.31 13.82 -6.60
CA GLY A 201 13.91 13.85 -7.94
C GLY A 201 13.26 12.87 -8.93
N SER A 202 13.40 13.10 -10.23
CA SER A 202 12.81 12.28 -11.30
C SER A 202 13.18 10.80 -11.26
N GLY A 203 14.33 10.45 -10.66
CA GLY A 203 14.80 9.06 -10.49
C GLY A 203 14.27 8.34 -9.26
N MET A 204 13.50 9.00 -8.39
CA MET A 204 13.09 8.47 -7.10
C MET A 204 12.22 7.21 -7.22
N GLY A 205 11.29 7.16 -8.18
CA GLY A 205 10.48 5.98 -8.45
C GLY A 205 11.34 4.75 -8.75
N ARG A 206 12.33 4.88 -9.62
CA ARG A 206 13.28 3.78 -9.94
C ARG A 206 14.16 3.36 -8.75
N ARG A 207 14.56 4.31 -7.90
CA ARG A 207 15.30 3.99 -6.67
C ARG A 207 14.45 3.19 -5.70
N TYR A 208 13.23 3.60 -5.46
CA TYR A 208 12.33 2.87 -4.58
C TYR A 208 11.95 1.49 -5.14
N ALA A 209 11.70 1.36 -6.43
CA ALA A 209 11.42 0.07 -7.06
C ALA A 209 12.50 -0.99 -6.78
N ARG A 210 13.78 -0.59 -6.74
CA ARG A 210 14.92 -1.51 -6.47
C ARG A 210 14.97 -2.03 -5.04
N ILE A 211 14.36 -1.34 -4.09
CA ILE A 211 14.33 -1.74 -2.68
C ILE A 211 13.00 -2.35 -2.27
N SER A 212 11.90 -1.90 -2.87
CA SER A 212 10.55 -2.40 -2.59
C SER A 212 10.14 -3.61 -3.44
N GLY A 213 10.77 -3.78 -4.61
CA GLY A 213 10.34 -4.74 -5.62
C GLY A 213 9.15 -4.28 -6.44
N ASP A 214 8.62 -3.07 -6.22
CA ASP A 214 7.50 -2.53 -6.98
C ASP A 214 7.98 -1.88 -8.28
N PHE A 215 8.07 -2.70 -9.33
CA PHE A 215 8.45 -2.27 -10.67
C PHE A 215 7.24 -1.91 -11.55
N ASN A 216 6.13 -1.48 -10.97
CA ASN A 216 5.00 -1.00 -11.77
C ASN A 216 5.48 0.15 -12.69
N PRO A 217 5.36 -0.02 -14.02
CA PRO A 217 5.97 0.91 -14.98
C PRO A 217 5.47 2.36 -14.91
N ILE A 218 4.31 2.61 -14.32
CA ILE A 218 3.77 3.97 -14.06
C ILE A 218 4.70 4.83 -13.18
N HIS A 219 5.56 4.19 -12.39
CA HIS A 219 6.55 4.84 -11.54
C HIS A 219 7.93 4.98 -12.19
N LEU A 220 8.15 4.32 -13.33
CA LEU A 220 9.47 4.11 -13.89
C LEU A 220 9.72 4.85 -15.19
N HIS A 221 8.71 4.89 -16.08
CA HIS A 221 8.91 5.32 -17.45
C HIS A 221 7.82 6.29 -17.94
N PRO A 222 8.21 7.44 -18.54
CA PRO A 222 7.25 8.47 -18.96
C PRO A 222 6.24 8.00 -20.01
N LEU A 223 6.63 7.13 -20.96
CA LEU A 223 5.71 6.64 -21.99
C LEU A 223 4.59 5.79 -21.38
N VAL A 224 4.92 4.93 -20.41
CA VAL A 224 3.91 4.11 -19.74
C VAL A 224 3.02 4.96 -18.84
N SER A 225 3.60 5.91 -18.12
CA SER A 225 2.81 6.85 -17.28
C SER A 225 1.75 7.60 -18.10
N ARG A 226 2.07 7.96 -19.35
CA ARG A 226 1.13 8.64 -20.27
C ARG A 226 -0.07 7.78 -20.64
N TRP A 227 0.10 6.46 -20.80
CA TRP A 227 -1.04 5.56 -21.05
C TRP A 227 -2.04 5.56 -19.89
N PHE A 228 -1.57 5.84 -18.67
CA PHE A 228 -2.41 5.98 -17.49
C PHE A 228 -2.84 7.44 -17.21
N GLY A 229 -2.60 8.37 -18.16
CA GLY A 229 -3.02 9.76 -18.03
C GLY A 229 -2.08 10.68 -17.24
N PHE A 230 -0.85 10.22 -16.95
CA PHE A 230 0.17 11.04 -16.27
C PHE A 230 1.24 11.51 -17.24
N GLU A 231 1.52 12.80 -17.28
CA GLU A 231 2.57 13.36 -18.14
C GLU A 231 3.97 12.78 -17.88
N LYS A 232 4.25 12.43 -16.65
CA LYS A 232 5.53 11.89 -16.16
C LYS A 232 5.29 10.82 -15.10
N PRO A 233 6.33 10.00 -14.75
CA PRO A 233 6.22 9.04 -13.68
C PRO A 233 5.79 9.68 -12.36
N ILE A 234 4.97 8.94 -11.61
CA ILE A 234 4.53 9.33 -10.27
C ILE A 234 5.37 8.60 -9.22
N ILE A 235 5.53 9.18 -8.02
CA ILE A 235 6.15 8.46 -6.91
C ILE A 235 5.19 7.40 -6.36
N HIS A 236 5.73 6.30 -5.85
CA HIS A 236 4.95 5.31 -5.11
C HIS A 236 4.35 5.93 -3.85
N GLY A 237 3.06 5.72 -3.61
CA GLY A 237 2.41 6.18 -2.37
C GLY A 237 3.09 5.59 -1.13
N MET A 238 3.46 4.30 -1.21
CA MET A 238 4.14 3.59 -0.12
C MET A 238 5.56 4.11 0.17
N TYR A 239 6.24 4.73 -0.81
CA TYR A 239 7.48 5.46 -0.55
C TYR A 239 7.24 6.63 0.42
N MET A 240 6.18 7.39 0.18
CA MET A 240 5.86 8.55 1.02
C MET A 240 5.43 8.12 2.42
N MET A 241 4.65 7.03 2.53
CA MET A 241 4.29 6.44 3.83
C MET A 241 5.52 5.95 4.60
N ALA A 242 6.45 5.23 3.93
CA ALA A 242 7.68 4.76 4.54
C ALA A 242 8.57 5.90 5.03
N ARG A 243 8.67 6.97 4.24
CA ARG A 243 9.43 8.17 4.62
C ARG A 243 8.79 8.89 5.81
N ALA A 244 7.46 9.01 5.84
CA ALA A 244 6.75 9.57 6.98
C ALA A 244 6.98 8.73 8.24
N GLN A 245 6.90 7.38 8.15
CA GLN A 245 7.22 6.50 9.28
C GLN A 245 8.62 6.75 9.81
N ALA A 246 9.63 6.78 8.94
CA ALA A 246 11.02 6.97 9.34
C ALA A 246 11.23 8.29 10.11
N GLU A 247 10.72 9.40 9.57
CA GLU A 247 10.86 10.71 10.18
C GLU A 247 10.08 10.84 11.51
N LEU A 248 8.90 10.23 11.60
CA LEU A 248 8.10 10.23 12.82
C LEU A 248 8.75 9.36 13.91
N GLU A 249 9.29 8.17 13.57
CA GLU A 249 10.05 7.34 14.52
C GLU A 249 11.29 8.06 15.04
N GLN A 250 12.05 8.71 14.16
CA GLN A 250 13.24 9.47 14.57
C GLN A 250 12.91 10.63 15.49
N ARG A 251 11.80 11.32 15.28
CA ARG A 251 11.37 12.42 16.16
C ARG A 251 10.91 11.95 17.52
N GLN A 252 10.16 10.85 17.57
CA GLN A 252 9.64 10.31 18.82
C GLN A 252 10.64 9.39 19.54
N GLN A 253 11.71 8.95 18.88
CA GLN A 253 12.66 7.94 19.35
C GLN A 253 11.96 6.66 19.83
N LYS A 254 10.88 6.29 19.12
CA LYS A 254 10.04 5.13 19.41
C LYS A 254 9.65 4.43 18.12
N PRO A 255 9.60 3.08 18.12
CA PRO A 255 9.13 2.34 16.96
C PRO A 255 7.62 2.53 16.76
N VAL A 256 7.21 2.62 15.50
CA VAL A 256 5.80 2.63 15.11
C VAL A 256 5.22 1.23 15.22
N THR A 257 4.08 1.10 15.91
CA THR A 257 3.31 -0.15 16.07
C THR A 257 2.07 -0.22 15.18
N TYR A 258 1.63 0.92 14.69
CA TYR A 258 0.50 1.06 13.78
C TYR A 258 0.74 2.20 12.82
N ILE A 259 0.47 1.98 11.55
CA ILE A 259 0.47 3.03 10.53
C ILE A 259 -0.64 2.78 9.52
N ASP A 260 -1.40 3.82 9.21
CA ASP A 260 -2.33 3.81 8.08
C ASP A 260 -2.04 4.94 7.11
N VAL A 261 -2.56 4.81 5.89
CA VAL A 261 -2.50 5.85 4.86
C VAL A 261 -3.71 5.76 3.93
N THR A 262 -4.23 6.92 3.55
CA THR A 262 -5.16 7.08 2.43
C THR A 262 -4.50 7.96 1.36
N PHE A 263 -4.38 7.44 0.15
CA PHE A 263 -3.81 8.17 -0.98
C PHE A 263 -4.89 9.06 -1.61
N LYS A 264 -4.64 10.36 -1.69
CA LYS A 264 -5.61 11.35 -2.21
C LYS A 264 -5.31 11.75 -3.64
N ARG A 265 -4.06 12.09 -3.93
CA ARG A 265 -3.65 12.55 -5.27
C ARG A 265 -2.24 12.06 -5.62
N PRO A 266 -1.99 11.68 -6.87
CA PRO A 266 -0.66 11.30 -7.31
C PRO A 266 0.33 12.47 -7.18
N VAL A 267 1.60 12.13 -7.01
CA VAL A 267 2.72 13.08 -7.01
C VAL A 267 3.59 12.81 -8.23
N ILE A 268 3.51 13.71 -9.22
CA ILE A 268 4.26 13.62 -10.47
C ILE A 268 5.71 14.05 -10.20
N LEU A 269 6.67 13.27 -10.66
CA LEU A 269 8.11 13.52 -10.47
C LEU A 269 8.70 14.39 -11.60
N PRO A 270 9.62 15.35 -11.28
CA PRO A 270 10.08 15.71 -9.94
C PRO A 270 9.07 16.56 -9.18
N ALA A 271 9.11 16.51 -7.83
CA ALA A 271 8.18 17.25 -7.01
C ALA A 271 8.82 17.78 -5.73
N ARG A 272 8.15 18.77 -5.12
CA ARG A 272 8.40 19.23 -3.75
C ARG A 272 7.13 19.01 -2.95
N VAL A 273 7.26 18.37 -1.81
CA VAL A 273 6.13 18.11 -0.88
C VAL A 273 6.58 18.34 0.55
N GLN A 274 5.65 18.44 1.46
CA GLN A 274 5.88 18.71 2.87
C GLN A 274 5.19 17.65 3.71
N LEU A 275 5.85 17.22 4.78
CA LEU A 275 5.27 16.39 5.82
C LEU A 275 4.75 17.29 6.95
N TRP A 276 3.49 17.13 7.27
CA TRP A 276 2.81 17.75 8.39
C TRP A 276 2.36 16.68 9.37
N ALA A 277 2.37 16.98 10.67
CA ALA A 277 1.83 16.10 11.68
C ALA A 277 1.15 16.86 12.81
N SER A 278 0.23 16.18 13.48
CA SER A 278 -0.48 16.67 14.66
C SER A 278 -0.63 15.54 15.66
N LYS A 279 -0.17 15.75 16.90
CA LYS A 279 -0.35 14.80 17.98
C LYS A 279 -1.78 14.87 18.49
N GLN A 280 -2.45 13.73 18.58
CA GLN A 280 -3.81 13.59 19.10
C GLN A 280 -3.87 12.37 20.01
N ASP A 281 -4.19 12.56 21.27
CA ASP A 281 -4.34 11.52 22.31
C ASP A 281 -3.36 10.33 22.15
N ASP A 282 -3.86 9.20 21.64
CA ASP A 282 -3.12 7.94 21.47
C ASP A 282 -2.40 7.80 20.13
N LYS A 283 -2.55 8.76 19.21
CA LYS A 283 -1.99 8.69 17.86
C LYS A 283 -1.47 10.03 17.37
N THR A 284 -0.56 9.97 16.41
CA THR A 284 -0.12 11.13 15.64
C THR A 284 -0.72 11.05 14.25
N LYS A 285 -1.54 12.03 13.86
CA LYS A 285 -1.97 12.19 12.47
C LYS A 285 -0.84 12.78 11.64
N TYR A 286 -0.77 12.40 10.36
CA TYR A 286 0.18 12.99 9.44
C TYR A 286 -0.43 13.20 8.06
N GLU A 287 0.09 14.18 7.35
CA GLU A 287 -0.29 14.53 5.99
C GLU A 287 0.94 14.82 5.14
N VAL A 288 0.89 14.44 3.87
CA VAL A 288 1.85 14.93 2.87
C VAL A 288 1.10 15.84 1.91
N ARG A 289 1.59 17.08 1.78
CA ARG A 289 1.01 18.13 0.94
C ARG A 289 1.99 18.62 -0.12
N SER A 290 1.48 19.20 -1.20
CA SER A 290 2.33 19.95 -2.15
C SER A 290 3.02 21.12 -1.45
N ALA A 291 4.18 21.55 -1.96
CA ALA A 291 4.96 22.64 -1.36
C ALA A 291 4.22 23.99 -1.28
N ASP A 292 3.26 24.19 -2.16
CA ASP A 292 2.37 25.36 -2.19
C ASP A 292 1.11 25.19 -1.32
N HIS A 293 1.05 24.12 -0.55
CA HIS A 293 -0.09 23.73 0.32
C HIS A 293 -1.43 23.51 -0.41
N SER A 294 -1.49 23.67 -1.73
CA SER A 294 -2.72 23.60 -2.51
C SER A 294 -3.33 22.21 -2.61
N SER A 295 -2.56 21.16 -2.35
CA SER A 295 -2.97 19.80 -2.62
C SER A 295 -2.53 18.80 -1.55
N LEU A 296 -3.50 18.19 -0.89
CA LEU A 296 -3.29 17.01 -0.06
C LEU A 296 -2.95 15.80 -0.95
N LYS A 297 -1.81 15.16 -0.70
CA LYS A 297 -1.31 14.00 -1.45
C LYS A 297 -1.68 12.70 -0.77
N LEU A 298 -1.49 12.64 0.54
CA LEU A 298 -1.93 11.54 1.40
C LEU A 298 -2.17 12.06 2.83
N GLU A 299 -2.93 11.28 3.58
CA GLU A 299 -3.17 11.46 5.00
C GLU A 299 -3.14 10.10 5.69
N GLY A 300 -2.85 10.09 6.97
CA GLY A 300 -2.84 8.88 7.77
C GLY A 300 -2.58 9.13 9.25
N SER A 301 -2.39 8.06 9.99
CA SER A 301 -2.05 8.12 11.40
C SER A 301 -1.04 7.04 11.79
N VAL A 302 -0.30 7.30 12.87
CA VAL A 302 0.62 6.35 13.49
C VAL A 302 0.37 6.24 14.98
N ARG A 303 0.66 5.05 15.55
CA ARG A 303 0.82 4.82 16.99
C ARG A 303 2.23 4.29 17.23
N PHE A 304 2.77 4.64 18.39
CA PHE A 304 4.10 4.22 18.84
C PHE A 304 3.99 3.22 19.99
N ASP A 305 5.11 2.56 20.31
CA ASP A 305 5.27 1.78 21.56
C ASP A 305 5.12 2.64 22.80
#